data_de77ca3e425024fd4de0362314229733
#
_entry.id   de77ca3e425024fd4de0362314229733
#
_cell.length_a   1.000
_cell.length_b   1.000
_cell.length_c   1.000
_cell.angle_alpha   90.00
_cell.angle_beta   90.00
_cell.angle_gamma   90.00
#
_symmetry.space_group_name_H-M   'P 1'
#
loop_
_entity.id
_entity.type
_entity.pdbx_description
1 polymer ?
#
loop_
_entity_poly.entity_id
_entity_poly.type
_entity_poly.pdbx_seq_one_letter_code
_entity_poly.pdbx_strand_id
1 'polypeptide(L)'
;MAQDHVGYITPEAIEWTAKWSEVPAVHVREVVTFYSMYHQKPVGKHHIRFCTGTSCVLRGCETQLAHLKKKLGIENGGVTKDGKFSLEEAECLCNCEDAPMMQVDKDYHVDLTDKKIDQILDGLK
;
A
#
# COMPACT_ATOMS: atom_id res chain seq x y z
N MET A 1 8.18 -14.65 6.15
CA MET A 1 7.17 -15.10 5.15
C MET A 1 7.71 -14.87 3.74
N ALA A 2 7.17 -15.54 2.69
CA ALA A 2 7.67 -15.39 1.31
C ALA A 2 7.72 -13.91 0.85
N GLN A 3 6.70 -13.14 1.13
CA GLN A 3 6.64 -11.72 0.79
C GLN A 3 7.75 -10.89 1.48
N ASP A 4 8.13 -11.21 2.71
CA ASP A 4 9.18 -10.47 3.43
C ASP A 4 10.57 -10.66 2.80
N HIS A 5 10.77 -11.77 2.10
CA HIS A 5 12.05 -12.08 1.44
C HIS A 5 12.14 -11.56 0.01
N VAL A 6 11.02 -11.55 -0.72
CA VAL A 6 10.98 -11.24 -2.16
C VAL A 6 10.31 -9.88 -2.43
N GLY A 7 9.57 -9.35 -1.45
CA GLY A 7 8.79 -8.11 -1.55
C GLY A 7 7.38 -8.32 -2.10
N TYR A 8 7.08 -9.48 -2.71
CA TYR A 8 5.76 -9.82 -3.24
C TYR A 8 5.58 -11.34 -3.30
N ILE A 9 4.36 -11.82 -3.55
CA ILE A 9 4.01 -13.23 -3.66
C ILE A 9 4.10 -13.66 -5.12
N THR A 10 5.07 -14.53 -5.43
CA THR A 10 5.24 -15.09 -6.77
C THR A 10 4.29 -16.28 -7.01
N PRO A 11 4.00 -16.63 -8.28
CA PRO A 11 3.25 -17.84 -8.60
C PRO A 11 3.87 -19.11 -7.99
N GLU A 12 5.20 -19.20 -7.98
CA GLU A 12 5.95 -20.32 -7.40
C GLU A 12 5.74 -20.40 -5.88
N ALA A 13 5.66 -19.25 -5.19
CA ALA A 13 5.36 -19.19 -3.75
C ALA A 13 3.94 -19.71 -3.45
N ILE A 14 2.97 -19.45 -4.32
CA ILE A 14 1.60 -19.97 -4.21
C ILE A 14 1.62 -21.51 -4.33
N GLU A 15 2.30 -22.04 -5.35
CA GLU A 15 2.39 -23.49 -5.59
C GLU A 15 3.13 -24.20 -4.46
N TRP A 16 4.22 -23.61 -3.96
CA TRP A 16 4.96 -24.14 -2.83
C TRP A 16 4.11 -24.17 -1.55
N THR A 17 3.40 -23.08 -1.27
CA THR A 17 2.52 -22.97 -0.10
C THR A 17 1.38 -24.00 -0.18
N ALA A 18 0.79 -24.18 -1.36
CA ALA A 18 -0.26 -25.16 -1.59
C ALA A 18 0.20 -26.59 -1.28
N LYS A 19 1.40 -26.96 -1.75
CA LYS A 19 2.00 -28.27 -1.48
C LYS A 19 2.31 -28.45 0.01
N TRP A 20 2.88 -27.43 0.65
CA TRP A 20 3.25 -27.49 2.06
C TRP A 20 2.03 -27.57 2.99
N SER A 21 0.93 -26.86 2.67
CA SER A 21 -0.29 -26.86 3.47
C SER A 21 -1.32 -27.91 3.04
N GLU A 22 -0.99 -28.75 2.05
CA GLU A 22 -1.84 -29.83 1.53
C GLU A 22 -3.23 -29.35 1.04
N VAL A 23 -3.28 -28.14 0.46
CA VAL A 23 -4.50 -27.56 -0.11
C VAL A 23 -4.32 -27.27 -1.61
N PRO A 24 -5.41 -27.24 -2.40
CA PRO A 24 -5.33 -26.83 -3.81
C PRO A 24 -4.75 -25.43 -3.97
N ALA A 25 -3.91 -25.22 -4.99
CA ALA A 25 -3.28 -23.92 -5.27
C ALA A 25 -4.31 -22.80 -5.50
N VAL A 26 -5.51 -23.12 -5.96
CA VAL A 26 -6.60 -22.16 -6.13
C VAL A 26 -7.00 -21.54 -4.79
N HIS A 27 -7.07 -22.29 -3.70
CA HIS A 27 -7.40 -21.77 -2.37
C HIS A 27 -6.34 -20.80 -1.85
N VAL A 28 -5.05 -21.11 -2.08
CA VAL A 28 -3.97 -20.17 -1.73
C VAL A 28 -4.08 -18.88 -2.56
N ARG A 29 -4.39 -19.01 -3.85
CA ARG A 29 -4.58 -17.86 -4.76
C ARG A 29 -5.77 -17.00 -4.34
N GLU A 30 -6.89 -17.61 -3.94
CA GLU A 30 -8.07 -16.88 -3.41
C GLU A 30 -7.68 -16.01 -2.22
N VAL A 31 -6.92 -16.55 -1.26
CA VAL A 31 -6.43 -15.79 -0.09
C VAL A 31 -5.53 -14.63 -0.53
N VAL A 32 -4.56 -14.89 -1.42
CA VAL A 32 -3.61 -13.88 -1.90
C VAL A 32 -4.31 -12.77 -2.67
N THR A 33 -5.37 -13.06 -3.42
CA THR A 33 -6.12 -12.06 -4.18
C THR A 33 -7.13 -11.30 -3.34
N PHE A 34 -7.66 -11.91 -2.29
CA PHE A 34 -8.67 -11.31 -1.42
C PHE A 34 -8.05 -10.31 -0.44
N TYR A 35 -6.94 -10.66 0.18
CA TYR A 35 -6.30 -9.82 1.20
C TYR A 35 -5.32 -8.82 0.57
N SER A 36 -5.65 -7.54 0.65
CA SER A 36 -4.88 -6.44 0.04
C SER A 36 -3.46 -6.24 0.60
N MET A 37 -3.13 -6.88 1.73
CA MET A 37 -1.77 -6.88 2.28
C MET A 37 -0.80 -7.78 1.52
N TYR A 38 -1.29 -8.66 0.64
CA TYR A 38 -0.47 -9.51 -0.20
C TYR A 38 -0.23 -8.85 -1.55
N HIS A 39 1.00 -8.50 -1.82
CA HIS A 39 1.39 -7.91 -3.09
C HIS A 39 1.66 -9.00 -4.12
N GLN A 40 1.01 -8.94 -5.28
CA GLN A 40 1.19 -9.88 -6.39
C GLN A 40 2.18 -9.36 -7.45
N LYS A 41 2.66 -8.14 -7.25
CA LYS A 41 3.65 -7.46 -8.11
C LYS A 41 4.70 -6.80 -7.23
N PRO A 42 5.90 -6.55 -7.74
CA PRO A 42 6.91 -5.79 -7.02
C PRO A 42 6.35 -4.44 -6.56
N VAL A 43 6.60 -4.09 -5.31
CA VAL A 43 6.29 -2.79 -4.73
C VAL A 43 7.59 -2.03 -4.44
N GLY A 44 7.50 -0.73 -4.19
CA GLY A 44 8.65 0.07 -3.78
C GLY A 44 9.18 -0.34 -2.41
N LYS A 45 10.39 0.13 -2.09
CA LYS A 45 10.99 -0.06 -0.76
C LYS A 45 10.06 0.39 0.36
N HIS A 46 9.32 1.47 0.13
CA HIS A 46 8.25 1.99 0.99
C HIS A 46 6.93 1.92 0.25
N HIS A 47 5.99 1.18 0.79
CA HIS A 47 4.65 1.03 0.23
C HIS A 47 3.67 1.97 0.92
N ILE A 48 3.11 2.90 0.14
CA ILE A 48 2.17 3.90 0.63
C ILE A 48 0.76 3.46 0.26
N ARG A 49 -0.10 3.29 1.26
CA ARG A 49 -1.55 3.08 1.10
C ARG A 49 -2.26 4.34 1.56
N PHE A 50 -2.92 5.02 0.63
CA PHE A 50 -3.63 6.27 0.91
C PHE A 50 -5.13 6.01 1.06
N CYS A 51 -5.72 6.44 2.17
CA CYS A 51 -7.14 6.21 2.45
C CYS A 51 -8.02 7.17 1.66
N THR A 52 -8.96 6.61 0.89
CA THR A 52 -9.98 7.33 0.13
C THR A 52 -11.39 7.07 0.63
N GLY A 53 -11.54 6.59 1.87
CA GLY A 53 -12.83 6.34 2.51
C GLY A 53 -13.63 7.62 2.75
N THR A 54 -14.93 7.48 2.99
CA THR A 54 -15.89 8.58 3.11
C THR A 54 -15.44 9.68 4.07
N SER A 55 -14.96 9.32 5.27
CA SER A 55 -14.46 10.31 6.25
C SER A 55 -13.25 11.09 5.72
N CYS A 56 -12.33 10.42 5.01
CA CYS A 56 -11.18 11.06 4.40
C CYS A 56 -11.60 12.01 3.28
N VAL A 57 -12.54 11.61 2.42
CA VAL A 57 -13.09 12.45 1.35
C VAL A 57 -13.78 13.68 1.92
N LEU A 58 -14.61 13.53 2.93
CA LEU A 58 -15.29 14.66 3.60
C LEU A 58 -14.30 15.64 4.24
N ARG A 59 -13.11 15.18 4.61
CA ARG A 59 -12.01 16.02 5.13
C ARG A 59 -11.01 16.46 4.06
N GLY A 60 -11.34 16.28 2.78
CA GLY A 60 -10.61 16.82 1.64
C GLY A 60 -9.36 16.02 1.25
N CYS A 61 -9.31 14.71 1.50
CA CYS A 61 -8.15 13.85 1.19
C CYS A 61 -7.72 13.88 -0.29
N GLU A 62 -8.63 14.25 -1.20
CA GLU A 62 -8.34 14.32 -2.64
C GLU A 62 -7.22 15.33 -2.95
N THR A 63 -7.17 16.44 -2.21
CA THR A 63 -6.11 17.45 -2.35
C THR A 63 -4.76 16.88 -1.95
N GLN A 64 -4.68 16.19 -0.80
CA GLN A 64 -3.47 15.55 -0.32
C GLN A 64 -3.02 14.39 -1.23
N LEU A 65 -3.98 13.62 -1.76
CA LEU A 65 -3.68 12.55 -2.71
C LEU A 65 -3.10 13.11 -4.02
N ALA A 66 -3.70 14.19 -4.54
CA ALA A 66 -3.18 14.86 -5.74
C ALA A 66 -1.77 15.42 -5.51
N HIS A 67 -1.51 16.02 -4.33
CA HIS A 67 -0.18 16.48 -3.94
C HIS A 67 0.83 15.32 -3.89
N LEU A 68 0.45 14.21 -3.24
CA LEU A 68 1.27 13.00 -3.13
C LEU A 68 1.63 12.42 -4.51
N LYS A 69 0.63 12.24 -5.39
CA LYS A 69 0.83 11.76 -6.77
C LYS A 69 1.79 12.66 -7.55
N LYS A 70 1.61 13.97 -7.46
CA LYS A 70 2.47 14.96 -8.11
C LYS A 70 3.91 14.89 -7.59
N LYS A 71 4.10 14.78 -6.28
CA LYS A 71 5.43 14.71 -5.64
C LYS A 71 6.16 13.42 -6.02
N LEU A 72 5.49 12.28 -6.05
CA LEU A 72 6.07 10.99 -6.40
C LEU A 72 6.17 10.77 -7.92
N GLY A 73 5.40 11.48 -8.72
CA GLY A 73 5.35 11.32 -10.18
C GLY A 73 4.77 9.97 -10.60
N ILE A 74 3.85 9.41 -9.80
CA ILE A 74 3.20 8.12 -10.05
C ILE A 74 1.69 8.21 -9.79
N GLU A 75 0.95 7.32 -10.44
CA GLU A 75 -0.48 7.12 -10.23
C GLU A 75 -0.75 5.92 -9.30
N ASN A 76 -2.04 5.69 -9.01
CA ASN A 76 -2.48 4.52 -8.23
C ASN A 76 -1.94 3.21 -8.83
N GLY A 77 -1.36 2.37 -7.99
CA GLY A 77 -0.70 1.12 -8.38
C GLY A 77 0.69 1.32 -8.98
N GLY A 78 1.20 2.57 -9.04
CA GLY A 78 2.52 2.88 -9.59
C GLY A 78 3.66 2.69 -8.60
N VAL A 79 4.88 2.55 -9.16
CA VAL A 79 6.14 2.52 -8.43
C VAL A 79 7.03 3.61 -9.00
N THR A 80 7.74 4.35 -8.14
CA THR A 80 8.69 5.39 -8.58
C THR A 80 9.84 4.78 -9.37
N LYS A 81 10.43 5.53 -10.30
CA LYS A 81 11.50 5.05 -11.20
C LYS A 81 12.73 4.55 -10.45
N ASP A 82 13.00 5.10 -9.27
CA ASP A 82 14.09 4.69 -8.38
C ASP A 82 13.73 3.46 -7.52
N GLY A 83 12.49 2.93 -7.63
CA GLY A 83 12.00 1.81 -6.84
C GLY A 83 11.79 2.12 -5.36
N LYS A 84 11.86 3.39 -4.95
CA LYS A 84 11.79 3.78 -3.54
C LYS A 84 10.38 3.75 -2.99
N PHE A 85 9.41 4.27 -3.74
CA PHE A 85 8.03 4.36 -3.29
C PHE A 85 7.08 3.63 -4.25
N SER A 86 6.02 3.06 -3.68
CA SER A 86 4.84 2.62 -4.41
C SER A 86 3.59 3.19 -3.77
N LEU A 87 2.56 3.47 -4.57
CA LEU A 87 1.31 4.09 -4.13
C LEU A 87 0.12 3.19 -4.45
N GLU A 88 -0.71 2.95 -3.45
CA GLU A 88 -2.01 2.29 -3.57
C GLU A 88 -3.08 3.12 -2.88
N GLU A 89 -4.22 3.31 -3.56
CA GLU A 89 -5.41 3.88 -2.95
C GLU A 89 -6.19 2.78 -2.24
N ALA A 90 -6.46 2.97 -0.94
CA ALA A 90 -7.23 2.05 -0.13
C ALA A 90 -8.60 2.64 0.20
N GLU A 91 -9.67 1.86 0.03
CA GLU A 91 -11.03 2.32 0.31
C GLU A 91 -11.22 2.73 1.78
N CYS A 92 -10.61 2.02 2.73
CA CYS A 92 -10.61 2.40 4.14
C CYS A 92 -9.44 1.75 4.89
N LEU A 93 -8.76 2.53 5.72
CA LEU A 93 -7.69 2.09 6.63
C LEU A 93 -8.12 2.10 8.10
N CYS A 94 -9.42 2.27 8.37
CA CYS A 94 -10.07 2.14 9.68
C CYS A 94 -9.59 3.10 10.79
N ASN A 95 -8.99 4.26 10.44
CA ASN A 95 -8.72 5.33 11.39
C ASN A 95 -9.43 6.63 10.96
N CYS A 96 -10.74 6.59 10.95
CA CYS A 96 -11.59 7.66 10.42
C CYS A 96 -11.65 8.91 11.32
N GLU A 97 -11.32 8.75 12.60
CA GLU A 97 -11.31 9.85 13.58
C GLU A 97 -10.28 10.92 13.23
N ASP A 98 -9.11 10.49 12.81
CA ASP A 98 -7.96 11.34 12.49
C ASP A 98 -7.73 11.49 10.97
N ALA A 99 -8.81 11.47 10.18
CA ALA A 99 -8.73 11.66 8.74
C ALA A 99 -8.28 13.10 8.36
N PRO A 100 -7.61 13.32 7.23
CA PRO A 100 -7.14 12.33 6.23
C PRO A 100 -5.94 11.53 6.71
N MET A 101 -5.80 10.30 6.20
CA MET A 101 -4.74 9.41 6.64
C MET A 101 -4.13 8.57 5.52
N MET A 102 -2.90 8.12 5.73
CA MET A 102 -2.22 7.11 4.93
C MET A 102 -1.43 6.15 5.83
N GLN A 103 -1.14 5.00 5.30
CA GLN A 103 -0.20 4.04 5.88
C GLN A 103 1.06 4.01 5.03
N VAL A 104 2.22 4.06 5.65
CA VAL A 104 3.52 3.83 5.00
C VAL A 104 4.13 2.60 5.64
N ASP A 105 4.31 1.56 4.87
CA ASP A 105 4.74 0.24 5.34
C ASP A 105 3.82 -0.28 6.47
N LYS A 106 4.24 -0.16 7.73
CA LYS A 106 3.46 -0.58 8.90
C LYS A 106 2.95 0.60 9.75
N ASP A 107 3.36 1.82 9.45
CA ASP A 107 3.09 3.00 10.26
C ASP A 107 1.92 3.81 9.69
N TYR A 108 0.99 4.18 10.57
CA TYR A 108 -0.11 5.08 10.25
C TYR A 108 0.31 6.54 10.42
N HIS A 109 -0.05 7.34 9.43
CA HIS A 109 0.12 8.79 9.43
C HIS A 109 -1.24 9.44 9.25
N VAL A 110 -1.62 10.27 10.20
CA VAL A 110 -2.98 10.83 10.35
C VAL A 110 -2.96 12.36 10.28
N ASP A 111 -4.14 13.00 10.21
CA ASP A 111 -4.26 14.45 10.09
C ASP A 111 -3.32 15.01 9.01
N LEU A 112 -3.41 14.45 7.82
CA LEU A 112 -2.48 14.73 6.73
C LEU A 112 -2.69 16.15 6.20
N THR A 113 -1.57 16.84 6.02
CA THR A 113 -1.44 18.07 5.25
C THR A 113 -0.32 17.90 4.24
N ASP A 114 -0.27 18.73 3.20
CA ASP A 114 0.79 18.66 2.20
C ASP A 114 2.18 18.75 2.84
N LYS A 115 2.36 19.63 3.82
CA LYS A 115 3.63 19.77 4.57
C LYS A 115 3.98 18.51 5.35
N LYS A 116 2.99 17.86 5.95
CA LYS A 116 3.21 16.62 6.72
C LYS A 116 3.57 15.48 5.81
N ILE A 117 2.92 15.37 4.66
CA ILE A 117 3.28 14.39 3.61
C ILE A 117 4.73 14.61 3.17
N ASP A 118 5.11 15.84 2.89
CA ASP A 118 6.48 16.18 2.48
C ASP A 118 7.51 15.77 3.53
N GLN A 119 7.27 16.07 4.80
CA GLN A 119 8.15 15.70 5.91
C GLN A 119 8.29 14.18 6.06
N ILE A 120 7.20 13.43 5.92
CA ILE A 120 7.20 11.97 5.99
C ILE A 120 8.05 11.39 4.86
N LEU A 121 7.80 11.81 3.62
CA LEU A 121 8.53 11.30 2.45
C LEU A 121 10.03 11.66 2.48
N ASP A 122 10.36 12.87 2.91
CA ASP A 122 11.76 13.34 2.99
C ASP A 122 12.52 12.65 4.14
N GLY A 123 11.82 12.19 5.18
CA GLY A 123 12.39 11.43 6.30
C GLY A 123 12.66 9.95 5.98
N LEU A 124 12.03 9.40 4.96
CA LEU A 124 12.23 8.01 4.53
C LEU A 124 13.50 7.91 3.66
N LYS A 125 14.40 7.02 4.03
CA LYS A 125 15.68 6.80 3.33
C LYS A 125 15.71 5.49 2.55
#